data_b635159d3579a3f24e7fea264f2cda5e
#
_entry.id   b635159d3579a3f24e7fea264f2cda5e
#
_cell.length_a   1.000
_cell.length_b   1.000
_cell.length_c   1.000
_cell.angle_alpha   90.00
_cell.angle_beta   90.00
_cell.angle_gamma   90.00
#
_symmetry.space_group_name_H-M   'P 1'
#
loop_
_entity.id
_entity.type
_entity.pdbx_description
1 polymer ?
#
loop_
_entity_poly.entity_id
_entity_poly.type
_entity_poly.pdbx_seq_one_letter_code
_entity_poly.pdbx_strand_id
1 'polypeptide(L)'
;HSFPTRRSSDLNYGLMVGGVEVTALLKEEQPGKFRISLRSRETVDVSALAHGFGGGGHARAAGCRLEGTAEEVRHLLQEAVGKALP
;
A
#
# COMPACT_ATOMS: atom_id res chain seq x y z
N HIS A 1 25.75 4.83 5.87
CA HIS A 1 25.61 4.67 5.68
C HIS A 1 25.11 4.60 5.33
N SER A 2 25.06 4.48 5.21
CA SER A 2 24.68 4.29 4.81
C SER A 2 24.09 4.15 4.41
N PHE A 3 23.87 4.03 4.19
CA PHE A 3 23.30 3.73 3.80
C PHE A 3 22.97 3.90 3.04
N PRO A 4 23.19 3.83 2.91
CA PRO A 4 22.76 3.91 2.12
C PRO A 4 22.37 3.96 1.38
N THR A 5 22.88 4.12 1.30
CA THR A 5 22.40 4.13 0.39
C THR A 5 21.37 3.51 0.00
N ARG A 6 20.54 3.68 0.29
CA ARG A 6 19.50 3.10 -0.01
C ARG A 6 19.03 3.41 -1.27
N ARG A 7 18.72 2.53 -2.06
CA ARG A 7 18.13 2.73 -3.24
C ARG A 7 16.77 2.77 -3.04
N SER A 8 16.00 3.55 -3.73
CA SER A 8 14.58 3.66 -3.53
C SER A 8 13.88 2.33 -3.73
N SER A 9 14.35 1.52 -4.65
CA SER A 9 13.71 0.23 -4.88
C SER A 9 13.83 -0.72 -3.69
N ASP A 10 14.66 -0.39 -2.73
CA ASP A 10 14.83 -1.22 -1.56
C ASP A 10 13.96 -0.80 -0.38
N LEU A 11 13.19 0.26 -0.55
CA LEU A 11 12.35 0.74 0.53
C LEU A 11 11.03 0.00 0.54
N ASN A 12 10.79 -0.71 1.60
CA ASN A 12 9.55 -1.45 1.81
C ASN A 12 8.96 -1.05 3.14
N TYR A 13 7.71 -0.64 3.12
CA TYR A 13 7.02 -0.22 4.32
C TYR A 13 5.84 -1.13 4.58
N GLY A 14 5.81 -1.74 5.76
CA GLY A 14 4.67 -2.48 6.20
C GLY A 14 3.71 -1.53 6.89
N LEU A 15 2.48 -1.50 6.44
CA LEU A 15 1.48 -0.62 7.01
C LEU A 15 0.29 -1.45 7.41
N MET A 16 -0.03 -1.45 8.71
CA MET A 16 -1.17 -2.19 9.23
C MET A 16 -2.23 -1.19 9.64
N VAL A 17 -3.41 -1.36 9.09
CA VAL A 17 -4.53 -0.46 9.35
C VAL A 17 -5.72 -1.29 9.79
N GLY A 18 -6.47 -0.76 10.75
CA GLY A 18 -7.61 -1.48 11.28
C GLY A 18 -7.17 -2.71 12.05
N GLY A 19 -6.15 -2.56 12.87
CA GLY A 19 -5.58 -3.69 13.56
C GLY A 19 -4.80 -4.55 12.60
N VAL A 20 -5.15 -5.83 12.49
CA VAL A 20 -4.47 -6.74 11.59
C VAL A 20 -5.31 -7.09 10.38
N GLU A 21 -6.38 -6.34 10.13
CA GLU A 21 -7.28 -6.67 9.04
C GLU A 21 -6.64 -6.44 7.67
N VAL A 22 -5.95 -5.33 7.49
CA VAL A 22 -5.34 -4.99 6.22
C VAL A 22 -3.88 -4.65 6.40
N THR A 23 -3.05 -5.19 5.53
CA THR A 23 -1.63 -4.86 5.49
C THR A 23 -1.30 -4.31 4.11
N ALA A 24 -0.62 -3.20 4.06
CA ALA A 24 -0.14 -2.62 2.82
C ALA A 24 1.38 -2.62 2.84
N LEU A 25 1.99 -3.12 1.78
CA LEU A 25 3.43 -3.10 1.63
C LEU A 25 3.76 -2.13 0.51
N LEU A 26 4.50 -1.10 0.84
CA LEU A 26 4.87 -0.06 -0.10
C LEU A 26 6.31 -0.28 -0.55
N LYS A 27 6.49 -0.37 -1.85
CA LYS A 27 7.83 -0.52 -2.42
C LYS A 27 8.07 0.60 -3.41
N GLU A 28 9.08 1.41 -3.14
CA GLU A 28 9.41 2.51 -4.03
C GLU A 28 10.24 1.98 -5.19
N GLU A 29 9.66 1.96 -6.37
CA GLU A 29 10.32 1.44 -7.57
C GLU A 29 11.17 2.49 -8.24
N GLN A 30 10.73 3.74 -8.19
CA GLN A 30 11.47 4.89 -8.69
C GLN A 30 11.18 6.02 -7.74
N PRO A 31 12.01 7.05 -7.72
CA PRO A 31 11.74 8.17 -6.80
C PRO A 31 10.31 8.70 -7.01
N GLY A 32 9.53 8.65 -5.96
CA GLY A 32 8.16 9.12 -5.98
C GLY A 32 7.16 8.19 -6.61
N LYS A 33 7.56 6.96 -6.96
CA LYS A 33 6.65 6.00 -7.57
C LYS A 33 6.65 4.71 -6.78
N PHE A 34 5.50 4.38 -6.22
CA PHE A 34 5.36 3.26 -5.31
C PHE A 34 4.49 2.17 -5.89
N ARG A 35 4.93 0.95 -5.68
CA ARG A 35 4.12 -0.23 -5.92
C ARG A 35 3.54 -0.65 -4.59
N ILE A 36 2.24 -0.84 -4.55
CA ILE A 36 1.54 -1.15 -3.33
C ILE A 36 0.99 -2.57 -3.40
N SER A 37 1.32 -3.37 -2.40
CA SER A 37 0.76 -4.72 -2.28
C SER A 37 -0.18 -4.71 -1.09
N LEU A 38 -1.43 -5.06 -1.32
CA LEU A 38 -2.47 -5.02 -0.31
C LEU A 38 -2.88 -6.44 0.05
N ARG A 39 -3.01 -6.69 1.32
CA ARG A 39 -3.47 -7.98 1.82
C ARG A 39 -4.56 -7.75 2.84
N SER A 40 -5.58 -8.59 2.79
CA SER A 40 -6.68 -8.51 3.71
C SER A 40 -6.82 -9.83 4.42
N ARG A 41 -7.17 -9.78 5.69
CA ARG A 41 -7.30 -10.99 6.47
C ARG A 41 -8.64 -11.68 6.23
N GLU A 42 -9.75 -10.98 6.35
CA GLU A 42 -11.06 -11.60 6.24
C GLU A 42 -12.14 -10.77 5.56
N THR A 43 -12.32 -9.53 6.01
CA THR A 43 -13.53 -8.80 5.63
C THR A 43 -13.31 -7.75 4.55
N VAL A 44 -12.20 -7.08 4.56
CA VAL A 44 -11.99 -5.98 3.62
C VAL A 44 -11.62 -6.53 2.25
N ASP A 45 -12.28 -6.03 1.21
CA ASP A 45 -11.97 -6.42 -0.16
C ASP A 45 -10.91 -5.47 -0.71
N VAL A 46 -9.67 -5.93 -0.69
CA VAL A 46 -8.57 -5.07 -1.15
C VAL A 46 -8.54 -4.91 -2.65
N SER A 47 -9.23 -5.78 -3.40
CA SER A 47 -9.31 -5.59 -4.84
C SER A 47 -10.11 -4.32 -5.16
N ALA A 48 -11.14 -4.04 -4.38
CA ALA A 48 -11.92 -2.82 -4.56
C ALA A 48 -11.07 -1.59 -4.23
N LEU A 49 -10.27 -1.67 -3.18
CA LEU A 49 -9.35 -0.60 -2.85
C LEU A 49 -8.35 -0.35 -3.97
N ALA A 50 -7.73 -1.41 -4.45
CA ALA A 50 -6.74 -1.29 -5.50
C ALA A 50 -7.38 -0.76 -6.78
N HIS A 51 -8.59 -1.21 -7.08
CA HIS A 51 -9.30 -0.74 -8.27
C HIS A 51 -9.55 0.77 -8.21
N GLY A 52 -9.83 1.29 -7.03
CA GLY A 52 -10.02 2.72 -6.84
C GLY A 52 -8.76 3.53 -7.15
N PHE A 53 -7.60 2.89 -7.10
CA PHE A 53 -6.34 3.52 -7.43
C PHE A 53 -5.81 3.09 -8.80
N GLY A 54 -6.65 2.44 -9.61
CA GLY A 54 -6.25 2.02 -10.93
C GLY A 54 -5.58 0.67 -11.00
N GLY A 55 -5.59 -0.08 -9.93
CA GLY A 55 -4.99 -1.41 -9.88
C GLY A 55 -6.05 -2.49 -9.87
N GLY A 56 -5.74 -3.61 -9.23
CA GLY A 56 -6.67 -4.71 -9.13
C GLY A 56 -6.07 -5.90 -8.43
N GLY A 57 -6.80 -7.02 -8.45
CA GLY A 57 -6.35 -8.24 -7.83
C GLY A 57 -7.53 -9.03 -7.29
N HIS A 58 -7.30 -9.67 -6.15
CA HIS A 58 -8.31 -10.48 -5.49
C HIS A 58 -8.71 -9.86 -4.17
N ALA A 59 -9.85 -10.32 -3.64
CA ALA A 59 -10.38 -9.75 -2.42
C ALA A 59 -9.37 -9.80 -1.26
N ARG A 60 -8.56 -10.85 -1.20
CA ARG A 60 -7.60 -11.00 -0.11
C ARG A 60 -6.20 -10.51 -0.47
N ALA A 61 -5.92 -10.26 -1.74
CA ALA A 61 -4.59 -9.84 -2.17
C ALA A 61 -4.70 -9.05 -3.47
N ALA A 62 -4.29 -7.80 -3.45
CA ALA A 62 -4.39 -6.95 -4.62
C ALA A 62 -3.21 -5.98 -4.64
N GLY A 63 -3.09 -5.23 -5.71
CA GLY A 63 -2.00 -4.28 -5.84
C GLY A 63 -2.36 -3.09 -6.68
N CYS A 64 -1.61 -2.02 -6.50
CA CYS A 64 -1.79 -0.81 -7.27
C CYS A 64 -0.47 -0.04 -7.27
N ARG A 65 -0.45 1.08 -7.97
CA ARG A 65 0.71 1.96 -8.00
C ARG A 65 0.25 3.36 -7.67
N LEU A 66 1.06 4.04 -6.85
CA LEU A 66 0.75 5.40 -6.43
C LEU A 66 2.01 6.25 -6.57
N GLU A 67 1.80 7.53 -6.81
CA GLU A 67 2.90 8.48 -6.92
C GLU A 67 2.82 9.52 -5.82
N GLY A 68 3.98 9.96 -5.38
CA GLY A 68 4.07 10.96 -4.32
C GLY A 68 5.17 10.58 -3.34
N THR A 69 5.21 11.28 -2.23
CA THR A 69 6.15 10.92 -1.18
C THR A 69 5.61 9.70 -0.44
N ALA A 70 6.50 9.02 0.27
CA ALA A 70 6.08 7.87 1.08
C ALA A 70 4.98 8.27 2.06
N GLU A 71 5.09 9.46 2.62
CA GLU A 71 4.11 9.94 3.57
C GLU A 71 2.76 10.18 2.92
N GLU A 72 2.76 10.79 1.74
CA GLU A 72 1.52 11.03 1.01
C GLU A 72 0.84 9.72 0.63
N VAL A 73 1.62 8.77 0.12
CA VAL A 73 1.08 7.49 -0.29
C VAL A 73 0.50 6.74 0.92
N ARG A 74 1.23 6.76 2.03
CA ARG A 74 0.76 6.11 3.25
C ARG A 74 -0.54 6.72 3.72
N HIS A 75 -0.65 8.05 3.66
CA HIS A 75 -1.86 8.73 4.09
C HIS A 75 -3.06 8.36 3.22
N LEU A 76 -2.85 8.32 1.90
CA LEU A 76 -3.91 7.90 0.98
C LEU A 76 -4.40 6.50 1.30
N LEU A 77 -3.47 5.60 1.56
CA LEU A 77 -3.84 4.22 1.87
C LEU A 77 -4.58 4.12 3.19
N GLN A 78 -4.13 4.85 4.20
CA GLN A 78 -4.80 4.82 5.49
C GLN A 78 -6.23 5.33 5.38
N GLU A 79 -6.44 6.38 4.62
CA GLU A 79 -7.78 6.91 4.42
C GLU A 79 -8.67 5.91 3.68
N ALA A 80 -8.13 5.33 2.61
CA ALA A 80 -8.90 4.39 1.81
C ALA A 80 -9.28 3.16 2.64
N VAL A 81 -8.35 2.61 3.39
CA VAL A 81 -8.63 1.44 4.22
C VAL A 81 -9.60 1.80 5.33
N GLY A 82 -9.43 2.97 5.92
CA GLY A 82 -10.33 3.40 6.98
C GLY A 82 -11.78 3.47 6.51
N LYS A 83 -12.00 3.90 5.29
CA LYS A 83 -13.34 3.97 4.73
C LYS A 83 -13.90 2.59 4.40
N ALA A 84 -13.04 1.62 4.12
CA ALA A 84 -13.47 0.28 3.78
C ALA A 84 -13.74 -0.59 5.00
N LEU A 85 -13.26 -0.19 6.15
CA LEU A 85 -13.49 -0.97 7.38
C LEU A 85 -14.92 -0.77 7.86
N PRO A 86 -15.52 -1.83 8.42
CA PRO A 86 -16.89 -1.75 8.93
C PRO A 86 -16.99 -0.88 10.17
#